data_b1d3f0d0a4a157ba98f14c75256925b5
#
_entry.id   b1d3f0d0a4a157ba98f14c75256925b5
#
_cell.length_a   1.000
_cell.length_b   1.000
_cell.length_c   1.000
_cell.angle_alpha   90.00
_cell.angle_beta   90.00
_cell.angle_gamma   90.00
#
_symmetry.space_group_name_H-M   'P 1'
#
loop_
_entity.id
_entity.type
_entity.pdbx_description
1 polymer ?
#
loop_
_entity_poly.entity_id
_entity_poly.type
_entity_poly.pdbx_seq_one_letter_code
_entity_poly.pdbx_strand_id
1 'polypeptide(L)'
;MALILTDEQQMLKESAKGFLAEHAPVKEVRNQRDADSETGYDKNLWPKMVEMGWGAILVPEEFGGLEFGNVGMAQITEETGRTLTASPLLSNAIISVSLIKEIGNQNQKSMLLPKIASGELMMTLAIDETSHHNPERVSMIASENGERFILNGTKRFVIDGSTADKLIVVARTNQDSHDKSGITLFIVDKELSGISVERTKMVDGRNSTFISFNDVVVEKEDILGEKHKGFEPLSNVLDIANVHLAAELLGICQETFDRTLQYLKQRKQFGSLIGSFQALQHRAANWWSEIEICKSVVLKALQAFDENDARSSFLASIAKAKLCEIAELSTNEAIQMHGGIGMTDEYEIGFFIKRARPAQMLFGDHNYHVNKFASKCGY
;
A
#
# COMPACT_ATOMS: atom_id res chain seq x y z
N MET A 1 -14.38 -5.23 19.96
CA MET A 1 -13.97 -3.85 20.36
C MET A 1 -14.96 -2.84 19.78
N ALA A 2 -15.14 -1.67 20.40
CA ALA A 2 -15.93 -0.58 19.81
C ALA A 2 -15.23 -0.04 18.55
N LEU A 3 -16.00 0.48 17.59
CA LEU A 3 -15.45 1.08 16.35
C LEU A 3 -15.05 2.55 16.61
N ILE A 4 -14.14 2.73 17.57
CA ILE A 4 -13.59 4.04 17.96
C ILE A 4 -12.07 3.91 18.10
N LEU A 5 -11.36 4.99 17.86
CA LEU A 5 -9.93 5.09 18.12
C LEU A 5 -9.67 5.31 19.60
N THR A 6 -8.52 4.85 20.10
CA THR A 6 -8.01 5.28 21.42
C THR A 6 -7.51 6.72 21.35
N ASP A 7 -7.30 7.34 22.53
CA ASP A 7 -6.77 8.70 22.60
C ASP A 7 -5.39 8.79 21.95
N GLU A 8 -4.53 7.78 22.13
CA GLU A 8 -3.19 7.72 21.53
C GLU A 8 -3.26 7.59 19.99
N GLN A 9 -4.19 6.77 19.47
CA GLN A 9 -4.40 6.62 18.03
C GLN A 9 -4.93 7.93 17.42
N GLN A 10 -5.82 8.63 18.14
CA GLN A 10 -6.31 9.94 17.72
C GLN A 10 -5.20 10.99 17.73
N MET A 11 -4.35 11.02 18.76
CA MET A 11 -3.19 11.91 18.82
C MET A 11 -2.19 11.64 17.69
N LEU A 12 -1.95 10.37 17.35
CA LEU A 12 -1.10 10.00 16.21
C LEU A 12 -1.68 10.51 14.89
N LYS A 13 -3.01 10.39 14.71
CA LYS A 13 -3.71 10.91 13.52
C LYS A 13 -3.55 12.42 13.38
N GLU A 14 -3.80 13.17 14.45
CA GLU A 14 -3.66 14.64 14.44
C GLU A 14 -2.20 15.06 14.18
N SER A 15 -1.23 14.35 14.76
CA SER A 15 0.20 14.57 14.51
C SER A 15 0.53 14.31 13.03
N ALA A 16 0.09 13.19 12.45
CA ALA A 16 0.31 12.86 11.06
C ALA A 16 -0.32 13.90 10.13
N LYS A 17 -1.54 14.33 10.41
CA LYS A 17 -2.24 15.38 9.67
C LYS A 17 -1.47 16.70 9.67
N GLY A 18 -1.00 17.14 10.83
CA GLY A 18 -0.22 18.39 10.97
C GLY A 18 1.09 18.31 10.17
N PHE A 19 1.85 17.23 10.38
CA PHE A 19 3.11 16.99 9.69
C PHE A 19 2.96 16.96 8.17
N LEU A 20 2.00 16.21 7.64
CA LEU A 20 1.80 16.05 6.20
C LEU A 20 1.25 17.34 5.55
N ALA A 21 0.41 18.09 6.25
CA ALA A 21 -0.06 19.38 5.77
C ALA A 21 1.10 20.38 5.58
N GLU A 22 2.11 20.33 6.44
CA GLU A 22 3.29 21.20 6.38
C GLU A 22 4.31 20.71 5.35
N HIS A 23 4.67 19.42 5.38
CA HIS A 23 5.82 18.88 4.65
C HIS A 23 5.47 18.20 3.32
N ALA A 24 4.22 17.78 3.12
CA ALA A 24 3.78 17.07 1.91
C ALA A 24 2.38 17.53 1.44
N PRO A 25 2.11 18.84 1.31
CA PRO A 25 0.82 19.31 0.80
C PRO A 25 0.59 18.84 -0.64
N VAL A 26 -0.67 18.64 -1.02
CA VAL A 26 -1.05 18.08 -2.36
C VAL A 26 -0.40 18.81 -3.53
N LYS A 27 -0.13 20.11 -3.41
CA LYS A 27 0.58 20.89 -4.45
C LYS A 27 1.96 20.31 -4.80
N GLU A 28 2.64 19.64 -3.87
CA GLU A 28 3.96 19.04 -4.09
C GLU A 28 3.90 17.81 -5.01
N VAL A 29 2.73 17.16 -5.18
CA VAL A 29 2.53 16.07 -6.14
C VAL A 29 2.88 16.52 -7.57
N ARG A 30 2.54 17.75 -7.93
CA ARG A 30 2.90 18.33 -9.24
C ARG A 30 4.41 18.44 -9.39
N ASN A 31 5.08 18.99 -8.39
CA ASN A 31 6.54 19.16 -8.41
C ASN A 31 7.25 17.81 -8.57
N GLN A 32 6.82 16.78 -7.83
CA GLN A 32 7.38 15.43 -7.94
C GLN A 32 7.14 14.80 -9.30
N ARG A 33 5.92 14.92 -9.84
CA ARG A 33 5.57 14.42 -11.17
C ARG A 33 6.43 15.05 -12.26
N ASP A 34 6.59 16.37 -12.20
CA ASP A 34 7.27 17.16 -13.23
C ASP A 34 8.81 17.06 -13.12
N ALA A 35 9.34 16.84 -11.91
CA ALA A 35 10.76 16.61 -11.68
C ALA A 35 11.26 15.27 -12.24
N ASP A 36 10.36 14.34 -12.59
CA ASP A 36 10.68 12.98 -13.07
C ASP A 36 11.73 12.27 -12.18
N SER A 37 11.51 12.35 -10.87
CA SER A 37 12.41 11.78 -9.88
C SER A 37 12.55 10.26 -10.07
N GLU A 38 13.79 9.77 -10.03
CA GLU A 38 14.07 8.33 -10.10
C GLU A 38 13.43 7.54 -8.95
N THR A 39 13.24 8.18 -7.80
CA THR A 39 12.65 7.55 -6.62
C THR A 39 11.13 7.48 -6.67
N GLY A 40 10.47 8.39 -7.41
CA GLY A 40 9.00 8.50 -7.40
C GLY A 40 8.43 9.04 -6.09
N TYR A 41 9.28 9.52 -5.17
CA TYR A 41 8.93 10.24 -3.93
C TYR A 41 10.04 11.24 -3.55
N ASP A 42 9.73 12.15 -2.63
CA ASP A 42 10.73 13.09 -2.12
C ASP A 42 11.69 12.41 -1.14
N LYS A 43 12.97 12.32 -1.54
CA LYS A 43 14.05 11.73 -0.70
C LYS A 43 14.24 12.46 0.64
N ASN A 44 13.90 13.74 0.73
CA ASN A 44 14.05 14.51 1.96
C ASN A 44 12.87 14.33 2.92
N LEU A 45 11.74 13.83 2.43
CA LEU A 45 10.55 13.60 3.25
C LEU A 45 10.67 12.31 4.07
N TRP A 46 11.18 11.22 3.47
CA TRP A 46 11.28 9.94 4.15
C TRP A 46 12.06 9.97 5.46
N PRO A 47 13.27 10.57 5.55
CA PRO A 47 13.98 10.71 6.82
C PRO A 47 13.16 11.45 7.89
N LYS A 48 12.43 12.49 7.52
CA LYS A 48 11.55 13.21 8.46
C LYS A 48 10.40 12.33 8.96
N MET A 49 9.82 11.49 8.09
CA MET A 49 8.80 10.51 8.49
C MET A 49 9.38 9.47 9.45
N VAL A 50 10.63 9.06 9.24
CA VAL A 50 11.36 8.15 10.16
C VAL A 50 11.63 8.84 11.50
N GLU A 51 12.03 10.11 11.53
CA GLU A 51 12.19 10.91 12.77
C GLU A 51 10.89 11.00 13.57
N MET A 52 9.72 10.98 12.91
CA MET A 52 8.41 10.88 13.53
C MET A 52 8.09 9.46 14.07
N GLY A 53 9.00 8.50 13.90
CA GLY A 53 8.83 7.11 14.33
C GLY A 53 8.00 6.24 13.39
N TRP A 54 7.63 6.74 12.18
CA TRP A 54 6.71 6.02 11.30
C TRP A 54 7.29 4.75 10.69
N GLY A 55 8.61 4.66 10.56
CA GLY A 55 9.30 3.42 10.15
C GLY A 55 9.25 2.31 11.21
N ALA A 56 9.02 2.69 12.48
CA ALA A 56 9.09 1.81 13.65
C ALA A 56 7.72 1.34 14.19
N ILE A 57 6.59 1.87 13.66
CA ILE A 57 5.23 1.66 14.21
C ILE A 57 4.86 0.17 14.36
N LEU A 58 5.18 -0.65 13.34
CA LEU A 58 4.85 -2.09 13.33
C LEU A 58 5.99 -2.98 13.82
N VAL A 59 7.18 -2.42 14.01
CA VAL A 59 8.36 -3.16 14.49
C VAL A 59 8.17 -3.49 15.98
N PRO A 60 8.44 -4.74 16.43
CA PRO A 60 8.38 -5.10 17.83
C PRO A 60 9.35 -4.29 18.71
N GLU A 61 8.97 -4.04 19.96
CA GLU A 61 9.79 -3.27 20.92
C GLU A 61 11.17 -3.90 21.12
N GLU A 62 11.26 -5.24 21.16
CA GLU A 62 12.53 -5.97 21.31
C GLU A 62 13.55 -5.70 20.20
N PHE A 63 13.10 -5.19 19.03
CA PHE A 63 13.94 -4.79 17.89
C PHE A 63 13.99 -3.26 17.69
N GLY A 64 13.65 -2.49 18.73
CA GLY A 64 13.71 -1.02 18.73
C GLY A 64 12.50 -0.35 18.07
N GLY A 65 11.38 -1.05 17.96
CA GLY A 65 10.12 -0.53 17.42
C GLY A 65 9.17 0.01 18.45
N LEU A 66 7.98 0.40 18.00
CA LEU A 66 6.90 0.96 18.84
C LEU A 66 5.76 -0.05 19.07
N GLU A 67 5.67 -1.09 18.26
CA GLU A 67 4.63 -2.14 18.29
C GLU A 67 3.19 -1.60 18.47
N PHE A 68 2.91 -0.46 17.84
CA PHE A 68 1.67 0.30 18.03
C PHE A 68 0.47 -0.26 17.25
N GLY A 69 0.69 -1.31 16.45
CA GLY A 69 -0.35 -2.06 15.75
C GLY A 69 -0.80 -1.44 14.42
N ASN A 70 -1.64 -2.23 13.73
CA ASN A 70 -2.15 -1.86 12.41
C ASN A 70 -3.13 -0.68 12.46
N VAL A 71 -3.95 -0.58 13.51
CA VAL A 71 -4.85 0.58 13.70
C VAL A 71 -4.04 1.86 13.81
N GLY A 72 -2.92 1.85 14.56
CA GLY A 72 -2.02 3.00 14.67
C GLY A 72 -1.39 3.38 13.34
N MET A 73 -0.77 2.42 12.62
CA MET A 73 -0.18 2.66 11.31
C MET A 73 -1.20 3.19 10.29
N ALA A 74 -2.45 2.73 10.38
CA ALA A 74 -3.49 3.17 9.45
C ALA A 74 -3.90 4.63 9.64
N GLN A 75 -3.71 5.22 10.81
CA GLN A 75 -3.94 6.66 11.00
C GLN A 75 -2.97 7.49 10.13
N ILE A 76 -1.74 7.00 9.99
CA ILE A 76 -0.74 7.62 9.12
C ILE A 76 -1.08 7.36 7.64
N THR A 77 -1.40 6.12 7.27
CA THR A 77 -1.70 5.79 5.85
C THR A 77 -2.97 6.50 5.35
N GLU A 78 -3.98 6.71 6.19
CA GLU A 78 -5.16 7.51 5.86
C GLU A 78 -4.78 8.96 5.56
N GLU A 79 -3.96 9.59 6.40
CA GLU A 79 -3.50 10.97 6.19
C GLU A 79 -2.56 11.09 4.97
N THR A 80 -1.72 10.07 4.67
CA THR A 80 -0.96 10.04 3.41
C THR A 80 -1.88 9.98 2.18
N GLY A 81 -3.03 9.33 2.30
CA GLY A 81 -4.08 9.34 1.26
C GLY A 81 -4.69 10.72 1.06
N ARG A 82 -4.95 11.46 2.13
CA ARG A 82 -5.48 12.83 2.07
C ARG A 82 -4.53 13.80 1.35
N THR A 83 -3.24 13.63 1.55
CA THR A 83 -2.20 14.49 0.96
C THR A 83 -1.56 13.92 -0.31
N LEU A 84 -1.94 12.70 -0.72
CA LEU A 84 -1.36 11.95 -1.84
C LEU A 84 0.15 11.72 -1.68
N THR A 85 0.63 11.64 -0.45
CA THR A 85 2.05 11.54 -0.13
C THR A 85 2.65 10.26 -0.67
N ALA A 86 3.64 10.38 -1.54
CA ALA A 86 4.46 9.27 -1.99
C ALA A 86 5.58 9.01 -0.98
N SER A 87 5.70 7.77 -0.52
CA SER A 87 6.74 7.32 0.40
C SER A 87 6.85 5.80 0.39
N PRO A 88 7.95 5.21 0.86
CA PRO A 88 8.12 3.77 0.97
C PRO A 88 7.41 3.16 2.21
N LEU A 89 6.43 3.87 2.79
CA LEU A 89 5.72 3.42 3.98
C LEU A 89 5.08 2.04 3.78
N LEU A 90 4.39 1.84 2.63
CA LEU A 90 3.72 0.58 2.34
C LEU A 90 4.70 -0.57 2.09
N SER A 91 5.70 -0.36 1.24
CA SER A 91 6.67 -1.40 0.85
C SER A 91 7.60 -1.78 1.99
N ASN A 92 8.14 -0.80 2.69
CA ASN A 92 9.17 -0.98 3.71
C ASN A 92 8.60 -1.18 5.12
N ALA A 93 7.87 -0.16 5.64
CA ALA A 93 7.43 -0.17 7.04
C ALA A 93 6.20 -1.05 7.30
N ILE A 94 5.41 -1.39 6.27
CA ILE A 94 4.24 -2.26 6.42
C ILE A 94 4.55 -3.67 5.92
N ILE A 95 4.80 -3.86 4.62
CA ILE A 95 4.92 -5.19 4.02
C ILE A 95 6.20 -5.89 4.49
N SER A 96 7.36 -5.25 4.34
CA SER A 96 8.64 -5.87 4.68
C SER A 96 8.75 -6.15 6.17
N VAL A 97 8.35 -5.20 7.02
CA VAL A 97 8.30 -5.39 8.48
C VAL A 97 7.38 -6.56 8.85
N SER A 98 6.16 -6.61 8.28
CA SER A 98 5.19 -7.67 8.61
C SER A 98 5.70 -9.05 8.21
N LEU A 99 6.31 -9.21 7.02
CA LEU A 99 6.89 -10.49 6.59
C LEU A 99 8.05 -10.92 7.49
N ILE A 100 9.00 -10.02 7.78
CA ILE A 100 10.15 -10.34 8.63
C ILE A 100 9.69 -10.66 10.06
N LYS A 101 8.77 -9.88 10.62
CA LYS A 101 8.17 -10.12 11.93
C LYS A 101 7.50 -11.49 12.02
N GLU A 102 6.73 -11.88 11.01
CA GLU A 102 5.94 -13.11 11.00
C GLU A 102 6.82 -14.36 10.83
N ILE A 103 7.70 -14.38 9.83
CA ILE A 103 8.44 -15.60 9.45
C ILE A 103 9.96 -15.48 9.44
N GLY A 104 10.53 -14.32 9.70
CA GLY A 104 11.98 -14.16 9.82
C GLY A 104 12.53 -14.96 11.00
N ASN A 105 13.69 -15.59 10.82
CA ASN A 105 14.43 -16.15 11.95
C ASN A 105 15.01 -15.06 12.83
N GLN A 106 15.49 -15.40 14.04
CA GLN A 106 15.95 -14.42 15.03
C GLN A 106 17.11 -13.55 14.51
N ASN A 107 18.00 -14.12 13.70
CA ASN A 107 19.09 -13.38 13.09
C ASN A 107 18.57 -12.35 12.06
N GLN A 108 17.66 -12.77 11.19
CA GLN A 108 17.02 -11.88 10.21
C GLN A 108 16.25 -10.75 10.90
N LYS A 109 15.47 -11.05 11.94
CA LYS A 109 14.74 -10.04 12.72
C LYS A 109 15.69 -9.02 13.36
N SER A 110 16.71 -9.47 14.07
CA SER A 110 17.66 -8.61 14.75
C SER A 110 18.57 -7.80 13.82
N MET A 111 18.83 -8.28 12.61
CA MET A 111 19.64 -7.55 11.63
C MET A 111 18.83 -6.56 10.80
N LEU A 112 17.58 -6.88 10.46
CA LEU A 112 16.82 -6.12 9.46
C LEU A 112 15.84 -5.14 10.10
N LEU A 113 15.07 -5.55 11.12
CA LEU A 113 14.02 -4.72 11.70
C LEU A 113 14.52 -3.39 12.26
N PRO A 114 15.64 -3.34 13.03
CA PRO A 114 16.16 -2.05 13.52
C PRO A 114 16.58 -1.11 12.39
N LYS A 115 17.16 -1.65 11.31
CA LYS A 115 17.59 -0.84 10.15
C LYS A 115 16.41 -0.33 9.32
N ILE A 116 15.32 -1.10 9.24
CA ILE A 116 14.08 -0.63 8.62
C ILE A 116 13.46 0.48 9.48
N ALA A 117 13.39 0.27 10.79
CA ALA A 117 12.85 1.25 11.73
C ALA A 117 13.59 2.60 11.69
N SER A 118 14.93 2.56 11.54
CA SER A 118 15.78 3.75 11.44
C SER A 118 15.83 4.36 10.03
N GLY A 119 15.22 3.70 9.03
CA GLY A 119 15.28 4.13 7.64
C GLY A 119 16.61 3.89 6.93
N GLU A 120 17.55 3.18 7.57
CA GLU A 120 18.85 2.82 6.98
C GLU A 120 18.72 1.74 5.90
N LEU A 121 17.68 0.92 5.96
CA LEU A 121 17.44 -0.18 5.03
C LEU A 121 16.06 -0.03 4.38
N MET A 122 16.07 -0.07 3.05
CA MET A 122 14.87 -0.05 2.24
C MET A 122 14.62 -1.43 1.64
N MET A 123 13.45 -2.00 1.90
CA MET A 123 13.06 -3.30 1.34
C MET A 123 11.70 -3.22 0.66
N THR A 124 11.49 -4.06 -0.35
CA THR A 124 10.20 -4.18 -1.03
C THR A 124 9.91 -5.61 -1.45
N LEU A 125 8.61 -5.91 -1.66
CA LEU A 125 8.12 -7.21 -2.10
C LEU A 125 8.05 -7.29 -3.63
N ALA A 126 8.70 -8.29 -4.22
CA ALA A 126 8.68 -8.62 -5.63
C ALA A 126 7.84 -9.90 -5.85
N ILE A 127 6.55 -9.73 -6.20
CA ILE A 127 5.58 -10.82 -6.26
C ILE A 127 4.98 -11.02 -7.65
N ASP A 128 4.37 -10.01 -8.26
CA ASP A 128 3.60 -10.14 -9.49
C ASP A 128 4.48 -10.40 -10.72
N GLU A 129 4.01 -11.25 -11.63
CA GLU A 129 4.73 -11.65 -12.85
C GLU A 129 3.95 -11.28 -14.12
N THR A 130 2.67 -11.00 -13.97
CA THR A 130 1.75 -10.66 -15.06
C THR A 130 1.07 -9.31 -14.81
N SER A 131 0.23 -8.87 -15.74
CA SER A 131 -0.57 -7.65 -15.60
C SER A 131 -1.70 -7.77 -14.56
N HIS A 132 -2.02 -8.98 -14.11
CA HIS A 132 -3.06 -9.26 -13.12
C HIS A 132 -2.42 -9.86 -11.88
N HIS A 133 -2.81 -9.36 -10.71
CA HIS A 133 -2.37 -9.90 -9.43
C HIS A 133 -2.87 -11.34 -9.26
N ASN A 134 -1.93 -12.27 -9.08
CA ASN A 134 -2.23 -13.67 -8.79
C ASN A 134 -1.10 -14.31 -7.97
N PRO A 135 -1.11 -14.14 -6.65
CA PRO A 135 -0.02 -14.57 -5.78
C PRO A 135 0.12 -16.10 -5.67
N GLU A 136 -0.90 -16.85 -6.10
CA GLU A 136 -0.88 -18.32 -6.12
C GLU A 136 -0.11 -18.86 -7.32
N ARG A 137 -0.03 -18.08 -8.40
CA ARG A 137 0.55 -18.51 -9.68
C ARG A 137 1.93 -17.88 -9.90
N VAL A 138 2.92 -18.49 -9.25
CA VAL A 138 4.32 -18.07 -9.36
C VAL A 138 5.04 -18.94 -10.40
N SER A 139 5.59 -18.31 -11.44
CA SER A 139 6.35 -18.96 -12.52
C SER A 139 7.87 -18.80 -12.36
N MET A 140 8.32 -17.78 -11.62
CA MET A 140 9.74 -17.58 -11.29
C MET A 140 10.28 -18.79 -10.55
N ILE A 141 11.40 -19.35 -11.03
CA ILE A 141 11.99 -20.58 -10.53
C ILE A 141 13.16 -20.25 -9.60
N ALA A 142 13.26 -20.99 -8.50
CA ALA A 142 14.44 -21.07 -7.63
C ALA A 142 14.94 -22.51 -7.65
N SER A 143 15.95 -22.79 -8.47
CA SER A 143 16.56 -24.11 -8.61
C SER A 143 17.59 -24.33 -7.52
N GLU A 144 17.47 -25.43 -6.76
CA GLU A 144 18.42 -25.80 -5.71
C GLU A 144 19.73 -26.32 -6.32
N ASN A 145 20.85 -25.83 -5.82
CA ASN A 145 22.20 -26.25 -6.21
C ASN A 145 23.09 -26.32 -4.96
N GLY A 146 23.06 -27.45 -4.26
CA GLY A 146 23.74 -27.64 -2.99
C GLY A 146 23.14 -26.77 -1.89
N GLU A 147 23.95 -25.91 -1.28
CA GLU A 147 23.53 -24.95 -0.25
C GLU A 147 23.03 -23.61 -0.85
N ARG A 148 22.88 -23.53 -2.18
CA ARG A 148 22.50 -22.34 -2.91
C ARG A 148 21.24 -22.55 -3.70
N PHE A 149 20.63 -21.43 -4.10
CA PHE A 149 19.54 -21.38 -5.08
C PHE A 149 19.92 -20.48 -6.23
N ILE A 150 19.45 -20.83 -7.43
CA ILE A 150 19.62 -20.04 -8.63
C ILE A 150 18.23 -19.53 -9.03
N LEU A 151 18.06 -18.21 -8.98
CA LEU A 151 16.80 -17.54 -9.29
C LEU A 151 16.74 -17.14 -10.77
N ASN A 152 15.68 -17.56 -11.46
CA ASN A 152 15.43 -17.23 -12.85
C ASN A 152 13.96 -16.82 -13.05
N GLY A 153 13.72 -15.67 -13.65
CA GLY A 153 12.38 -15.16 -13.95
C GLY A 153 12.27 -13.64 -13.94
N THR A 154 11.06 -13.16 -13.87
CA THR A 154 10.78 -11.71 -13.89
C THR A 154 9.71 -11.34 -12.88
N LYS A 155 9.80 -10.13 -12.33
CA LYS A 155 8.76 -9.52 -11.49
C LYS A 155 8.33 -8.19 -12.06
N ARG A 156 7.03 -7.91 -11.96
CA ARG A 156 6.41 -6.71 -12.51
C ARG A 156 5.73 -5.91 -11.42
N PHE A 157 5.55 -4.64 -11.68
CA PHE A 157 4.83 -3.72 -10.79
C PHE A 157 5.36 -3.74 -9.34
N VAL A 158 6.69 -3.91 -9.21
CA VAL A 158 7.36 -3.86 -7.90
C VAL A 158 7.46 -2.41 -7.46
N ILE A 159 6.64 -2.02 -6.48
CA ILE A 159 6.65 -0.66 -5.93
C ILE A 159 7.96 -0.40 -5.19
N ASP A 160 8.50 0.81 -5.32
CA ASP A 160 9.76 1.25 -4.72
C ASP A 160 10.99 0.36 -5.05
N GLY A 161 10.88 -0.51 -6.05
CA GLY A 161 11.95 -1.43 -6.43
C GLY A 161 13.23 -0.73 -6.92
N SER A 162 13.12 0.48 -7.48
CA SER A 162 14.30 1.27 -7.88
C SER A 162 15.11 1.77 -6.69
N THR A 163 14.48 2.01 -5.55
CA THR A 163 15.09 2.59 -4.34
C THR A 163 15.38 1.56 -3.24
N ALA A 164 14.83 0.36 -3.35
CA ALA A 164 15.08 -0.70 -2.39
C ALA A 164 16.55 -1.13 -2.42
N ASP A 165 17.11 -1.44 -1.25
CA ASP A 165 18.41 -2.08 -1.08
C ASP A 165 18.27 -3.60 -1.23
N LYS A 166 17.19 -4.16 -0.69
CA LYS A 166 16.88 -5.58 -0.75
C LYS A 166 15.46 -5.83 -1.22
N LEU A 167 15.29 -6.96 -1.89
CA LEU A 167 14.02 -7.45 -2.41
C LEU A 167 13.58 -8.68 -1.60
N ILE A 168 12.31 -8.74 -1.23
CA ILE A 168 11.69 -10.00 -0.79
C ILE A 168 11.09 -10.63 -2.05
N VAL A 169 11.77 -11.64 -2.58
CA VAL A 169 11.43 -12.26 -3.86
C VAL A 169 10.63 -13.53 -3.64
N VAL A 170 9.46 -13.60 -4.29
CA VAL A 170 8.59 -14.78 -4.26
C VAL A 170 8.98 -15.71 -5.42
N ALA A 171 9.43 -16.91 -5.14
CA ALA A 171 9.86 -17.86 -6.17
C ALA A 171 9.37 -19.29 -5.88
N ARG A 172 9.31 -20.10 -6.92
CA ARG A 172 8.90 -21.50 -6.86
C ARG A 172 10.12 -22.40 -6.70
N THR A 173 10.19 -23.09 -5.59
CA THR A 173 11.25 -24.09 -5.29
C THR A 173 10.80 -25.53 -5.56
N ASN A 174 9.48 -25.79 -5.68
CA ASN A 174 8.97 -27.08 -6.14
C ASN A 174 8.37 -26.92 -7.54
N GLN A 175 9.08 -27.42 -8.56
CA GLN A 175 8.67 -27.28 -9.97
C GLN A 175 7.55 -28.24 -10.38
N ASP A 176 7.34 -29.32 -9.62
CA ASP A 176 6.28 -30.29 -9.88
C ASP A 176 4.88 -29.81 -9.38
N SER A 177 4.87 -28.72 -8.62
CA SER A 177 3.66 -28.12 -8.08
C SER A 177 3.32 -26.81 -8.83
N HIS A 178 2.06 -26.67 -9.23
CA HIS A 178 1.53 -25.46 -9.86
C HIS A 178 0.54 -24.71 -8.95
N ASP A 179 0.38 -25.17 -7.71
CA ASP A 179 -0.51 -24.62 -6.70
C ASP A 179 0.26 -23.75 -5.66
N LYS A 180 -0.38 -23.49 -4.53
CA LYS A 180 0.16 -22.72 -3.40
C LYS A 180 1.37 -23.38 -2.73
N SER A 181 1.54 -24.70 -2.88
CA SER A 181 2.70 -25.41 -2.35
C SER A 181 3.94 -25.15 -3.19
N GLY A 182 5.09 -25.22 -2.58
CA GLY A 182 6.36 -25.01 -3.27
C GLY A 182 6.75 -23.54 -3.50
N ILE A 183 6.03 -22.58 -2.94
CA ILE A 183 6.42 -21.17 -2.92
C ILE A 183 7.35 -20.92 -1.73
N THR A 184 8.45 -20.23 -2.00
CA THR A 184 9.47 -19.83 -1.03
C THR A 184 9.76 -18.35 -1.19
N LEU A 185 10.02 -17.67 -0.08
CA LEU A 185 10.42 -16.26 -0.07
C LEU A 185 11.93 -16.16 0.14
N PHE A 186 12.58 -15.26 -0.59
CA PHE A 186 14.02 -15.01 -0.50
C PHE A 186 14.29 -13.53 -0.24
N ILE A 187 15.21 -13.23 0.67
CA ILE A 187 15.76 -11.88 0.85
C ILE A 187 16.96 -11.76 -0.08
N VAL A 188 16.84 -10.90 -1.08
CA VAL A 188 17.79 -10.78 -2.18
C VAL A 188 18.37 -9.37 -2.19
N ASP A 189 19.68 -9.23 -2.17
CA ASP A 189 20.35 -7.95 -2.39
C ASP A 189 20.14 -7.51 -3.85
N LYS A 190 19.64 -6.31 -4.06
CA LYS A 190 19.32 -5.81 -5.41
C LYS A 190 20.55 -5.70 -6.31
N GLU A 191 21.73 -5.50 -5.72
CA GLU A 191 22.99 -5.32 -6.45
C GLU A 191 23.66 -6.64 -6.87
N LEU A 192 23.03 -7.80 -6.59
CA LEU A 192 23.57 -9.09 -7.03
C LEU A 192 23.66 -9.18 -8.55
N SER A 193 24.72 -9.81 -9.03
CA SER A 193 24.91 -10.08 -10.47
C SER A 193 23.73 -10.87 -11.03
N GLY A 194 23.27 -10.50 -12.21
CA GLY A 194 22.14 -11.13 -12.89
C GLY A 194 20.79 -10.44 -12.62
N ILE A 195 20.74 -9.42 -11.76
CA ILE A 195 19.55 -8.61 -11.55
C ILE A 195 19.59 -7.38 -12.47
N SER A 196 18.49 -7.13 -13.16
CA SER A 196 18.28 -5.88 -13.89
C SER A 196 16.94 -5.24 -13.47
N VAL A 197 16.97 -3.93 -13.24
CA VAL A 197 15.83 -3.15 -12.76
C VAL A 197 15.48 -2.09 -13.79
N GLU A 198 14.26 -2.16 -14.32
CA GLU A 198 13.72 -1.19 -15.26
C GLU A 198 12.58 -0.40 -14.59
N ARG A 199 12.74 0.92 -14.51
CA ARG A 199 11.74 1.81 -13.90
C ARG A 199 10.59 2.09 -14.85
N THR A 200 9.38 2.05 -14.34
CA THR A 200 8.15 2.49 -15.01
C THR A 200 7.52 3.65 -14.23
N LYS A 201 7.42 4.82 -14.85
CA LYS A 201 6.72 5.97 -14.28
C LYS A 201 5.21 5.73 -14.35
N MET A 202 4.54 5.82 -13.19
CA MET A 202 3.11 5.63 -13.11
C MET A 202 2.34 6.94 -13.30
N VAL A 203 1.03 6.81 -13.54
CA VAL A 203 0.13 7.94 -13.81
C VAL A 203 0.01 8.92 -12.63
N ASP A 204 0.27 8.47 -11.41
CA ASP A 204 0.26 9.26 -10.17
C ASP A 204 1.62 9.92 -9.86
N GLY A 205 2.60 9.80 -10.75
CA GLY A 205 3.94 10.34 -10.58
C GLY A 205 4.88 9.48 -9.74
N ARG A 206 4.38 8.41 -9.09
CA ARG A 206 5.21 7.40 -8.43
C ARG A 206 5.86 6.49 -9.46
N ASN A 207 6.73 5.59 -9.03
CA ASN A 207 7.29 4.58 -9.91
C ASN A 207 6.97 3.16 -9.43
N SER A 208 7.04 2.25 -10.37
CA SER A 208 7.16 0.82 -10.13
C SER A 208 8.31 0.29 -10.97
N THR A 209 8.72 -0.94 -10.74
CA THR A 209 9.81 -1.54 -11.51
C THR A 209 9.40 -2.86 -12.13
N PHE A 210 9.99 -3.13 -13.28
CA PHE A 210 10.13 -4.46 -13.84
C PHE A 210 11.53 -4.96 -13.46
N ILE A 211 11.61 -6.15 -12.86
CA ILE A 211 12.87 -6.72 -12.41
C ILE A 211 13.07 -8.08 -13.06
N SER A 212 14.22 -8.28 -13.71
CA SER A 212 14.62 -9.56 -14.30
C SER A 212 15.73 -10.18 -13.48
N PHE A 213 15.66 -11.50 -13.32
CA PHE A 213 16.60 -12.34 -12.61
C PHE A 213 17.13 -13.38 -13.57
N ASN A 214 18.44 -13.34 -13.86
CA ASN A 214 19.13 -14.24 -14.77
C ASN A 214 20.28 -14.89 -14.04
N ASP A 215 20.13 -16.17 -13.66
CA ASP A 215 21.07 -16.97 -12.90
C ASP A 215 21.57 -16.30 -11.61
N VAL A 216 20.65 -15.61 -10.90
CA VAL A 216 20.97 -14.93 -9.65
C VAL A 216 21.18 -15.96 -8.54
N VAL A 217 22.36 -15.96 -7.96
CA VAL A 217 22.75 -16.90 -6.90
C VAL A 217 22.42 -16.31 -5.53
N VAL A 218 21.66 -17.05 -4.73
CA VAL A 218 21.34 -16.73 -3.34
C VAL A 218 21.69 -17.92 -2.45
N GLU A 219 22.03 -17.65 -1.20
CA GLU A 219 22.40 -18.69 -0.24
C GLU A 219 21.12 -19.23 0.45
N LYS A 220 21.23 -20.36 1.11
CA LYS A 220 20.12 -20.99 1.85
C LYS A 220 19.66 -20.14 3.04
N GLU A 221 20.55 -19.38 3.62
CA GLU A 221 20.32 -18.42 4.71
C GLU A 221 19.46 -17.23 4.26
N ASP A 222 19.40 -16.95 2.96
CA ASP A 222 18.56 -15.90 2.37
C ASP A 222 17.08 -16.30 2.30
N ILE A 223 16.72 -17.55 2.61
CA ILE A 223 15.32 -17.95 2.72
C ILE A 223 14.67 -17.19 3.88
N LEU A 224 13.57 -16.51 3.59
CA LEU A 224 12.70 -15.90 4.59
C LEU A 224 11.60 -16.91 4.95
N GLY A 225 11.66 -17.42 6.18
CA GLY A 225 10.76 -18.47 6.66
C GLY A 225 11.22 -19.88 6.30
N GLU A 226 10.31 -20.74 5.84
CA GLU A 226 10.57 -22.13 5.50
C GLU A 226 10.43 -22.40 4.00
N LYS A 227 11.32 -23.21 3.46
CA LYS A 227 11.24 -23.69 2.07
C LYS A 227 9.89 -24.37 1.81
N HIS A 228 9.26 -24.04 0.68
CA HIS A 228 7.95 -24.52 0.22
C HIS A 228 6.72 -24.04 1.03
N LYS A 229 6.89 -23.25 2.09
CA LYS A 229 5.81 -22.82 2.97
C LYS A 229 5.59 -21.29 2.97
N GLY A 230 6.07 -20.59 1.96
CA GLY A 230 5.99 -19.13 1.90
C GLY A 230 4.61 -18.56 1.60
N PHE A 231 3.67 -19.34 1.05
CA PHE A 231 2.40 -18.80 0.55
C PHE A 231 1.48 -18.29 1.67
N GLU A 232 1.27 -19.05 2.74
CA GLU A 232 0.33 -18.67 3.80
C GLU A 232 0.72 -17.36 4.50
N PRO A 233 1.97 -17.18 4.99
CA PRO A 233 2.39 -15.91 5.58
C PRO A 233 2.38 -14.76 4.56
N LEU A 234 2.76 -15.01 3.30
CA LEU A 234 2.64 -14.04 2.23
C LEU A 234 1.19 -13.57 2.05
N SER A 235 0.23 -14.51 2.01
CA SER A 235 -1.19 -14.20 1.87
C SER A 235 -1.71 -13.35 3.05
N ASN A 236 -1.27 -13.67 4.28
CA ASN A 236 -1.62 -12.91 5.46
C ASN A 236 -1.10 -11.46 5.39
N VAL A 237 0.17 -11.28 5.02
CA VAL A 237 0.77 -9.95 4.89
C VAL A 237 0.18 -9.16 3.71
N LEU A 238 -0.21 -9.81 2.61
CA LEU A 238 -0.94 -9.16 1.54
C LEU A 238 -2.32 -8.66 2.00
N ASP A 239 -2.99 -9.39 2.90
CA ASP A 239 -4.25 -8.94 3.49
C ASP A 239 -4.02 -7.70 4.39
N ILE A 240 -2.95 -7.67 5.20
CA ILE A 240 -2.52 -6.48 5.96
C ILE A 240 -2.27 -5.30 5.01
N ALA A 241 -1.47 -5.50 3.96
CA ALA A 241 -1.17 -4.47 2.95
C ALA A 241 -2.45 -3.92 2.30
N ASN A 242 -3.43 -4.78 2.00
CA ASN A 242 -4.70 -4.39 1.40
C ASN A 242 -5.57 -3.56 2.35
N VAL A 243 -5.53 -3.80 3.65
CA VAL A 243 -6.26 -2.96 4.61
C VAL A 243 -5.61 -1.58 4.75
N HIS A 244 -4.27 -1.50 4.70
CA HIS A 244 -3.57 -0.21 4.67
C HIS A 244 -3.80 0.56 3.36
N LEU A 245 -3.87 -0.13 2.20
CA LEU A 245 -4.30 0.48 0.95
C LEU A 245 -5.76 0.97 1.02
N ALA A 246 -6.63 0.22 1.71
CA ALA A 246 -7.99 0.67 1.95
C ALA A 246 -8.02 1.92 2.85
N ALA A 247 -7.15 2.04 3.85
CA ALA A 247 -7.01 3.26 4.65
C ALA A 247 -6.49 4.44 3.81
N GLU A 248 -5.51 4.25 2.93
CA GLU A 248 -5.05 5.29 1.99
C GLU A 248 -6.20 5.74 1.07
N LEU A 249 -6.94 4.79 0.48
CA LEU A 249 -8.10 5.08 -0.36
C LEU A 249 -9.21 5.82 0.41
N LEU A 250 -9.41 5.51 1.69
CA LEU A 250 -10.34 6.24 2.55
C LEU A 250 -9.91 7.70 2.72
N GLY A 251 -8.62 7.95 2.93
CA GLY A 251 -8.06 9.31 2.98
C GLY A 251 -8.31 10.08 1.68
N ILE A 252 -8.11 9.44 0.53
CA ILE A 252 -8.44 9.99 -0.80
C ILE A 252 -9.92 10.37 -0.88
N CYS A 253 -10.83 9.48 -0.46
CA CYS A 253 -12.27 9.71 -0.49
C CYS A 253 -12.68 10.91 0.37
N GLN A 254 -12.14 11.00 1.58
CA GLN A 254 -12.43 12.11 2.50
C GLN A 254 -11.95 13.44 1.95
N GLU A 255 -10.70 13.51 1.48
CA GLU A 255 -10.14 14.76 0.97
C GLU A 255 -10.83 15.24 -0.29
N THR A 256 -11.16 14.34 -1.22
CA THR A 256 -11.92 14.69 -2.42
C THR A 256 -13.31 15.22 -2.07
N PHE A 257 -13.96 14.62 -1.07
CA PHE A 257 -15.25 15.10 -0.58
C PHE A 257 -15.13 16.49 0.06
N ASP A 258 -14.19 16.69 0.97
CA ASP A 258 -13.99 17.95 1.69
C ASP A 258 -13.70 19.11 0.71
N ARG A 259 -12.79 18.90 -0.25
CA ARG A 259 -12.48 19.89 -1.30
C ARG A 259 -13.68 20.19 -2.17
N THR A 260 -14.44 19.17 -2.57
CA THR A 260 -15.63 19.35 -3.39
C THR A 260 -16.72 20.11 -2.63
N LEU A 261 -16.94 19.77 -1.36
CA LEU A 261 -17.91 20.46 -0.53
C LEU A 261 -17.56 21.96 -0.36
N GLN A 262 -16.28 22.28 -0.17
CA GLN A 262 -15.82 23.68 -0.13
C GLN A 262 -16.04 24.39 -1.46
N TYR A 263 -15.74 23.73 -2.58
CA TYR A 263 -15.98 24.29 -3.92
C TYR A 263 -17.48 24.58 -4.14
N LEU A 264 -18.38 23.65 -3.79
CA LEU A 264 -19.82 23.82 -3.91
C LEU A 264 -20.36 25.02 -3.09
N LYS A 265 -19.74 25.28 -1.93
CA LYS A 265 -20.07 26.40 -1.04
C LYS A 265 -19.57 27.75 -1.53
N GLN A 266 -18.66 27.80 -2.47
CA GLN A 266 -18.01 29.05 -2.94
C GLN A 266 -18.35 29.39 -4.39
N ARG A 267 -18.54 28.39 -5.25
CA ARG A 267 -18.77 28.58 -6.68
C ARG A 267 -20.18 29.09 -6.96
N LYS A 268 -20.26 30.16 -7.74
CA LYS A 268 -21.54 30.74 -8.22
C LYS A 268 -21.72 30.43 -9.71
N GLN A 269 -22.89 29.93 -10.07
CA GLN A 269 -23.40 29.80 -11.44
C GLN A 269 -24.92 29.98 -11.44
N PHE A 270 -25.47 30.41 -12.56
CA PHE A 270 -26.92 30.65 -12.71
C PHE A 270 -27.50 31.58 -11.62
N GLY A 271 -26.73 32.57 -11.19
CA GLY A 271 -27.12 33.55 -10.18
C GLY A 271 -27.10 33.06 -8.73
N SER A 272 -26.70 31.80 -8.46
CA SER A 272 -26.71 31.20 -7.12
C SER A 272 -25.41 30.42 -6.83
N LEU A 273 -25.18 30.13 -5.55
CA LEU A 273 -24.16 29.13 -5.16
C LEU A 273 -24.57 27.77 -5.68
N ILE A 274 -23.65 27.05 -6.35
CA ILE A 274 -24.00 25.75 -6.94
C ILE A 274 -24.39 24.72 -5.89
N GLY A 275 -23.85 24.81 -4.66
CA GLY A 275 -24.24 23.98 -3.52
C GLY A 275 -25.69 24.17 -3.05
N SER A 276 -26.42 25.15 -3.55
CA SER A 276 -27.88 25.33 -3.29
C SER A 276 -28.75 24.43 -4.16
N PHE A 277 -28.19 23.82 -5.24
CA PHE A 277 -28.98 22.97 -6.13
C PHE A 277 -29.17 21.58 -5.50
N GLN A 278 -30.44 21.16 -5.36
CA GLN A 278 -30.80 19.89 -4.72
C GLN A 278 -30.12 18.68 -5.38
N ALA A 279 -29.94 18.66 -6.69
CA ALA A 279 -29.27 17.58 -7.39
C ALA A 279 -27.83 17.35 -6.87
N LEU A 280 -27.09 18.42 -6.58
CA LEU A 280 -25.72 18.31 -6.01
C LEU A 280 -25.76 17.97 -4.53
N GLN A 281 -26.75 18.50 -3.77
CA GLN A 281 -26.91 18.17 -2.35
C GLN A 281 -27.19 16.69 -2.14
N HIS A 282 -28.10 16.08 -2.93
CA HIS A 282 -28.44 14.66 -2.85
C HIS A 282 -27.24 13.78 -3.18
N ARG A 283 -26.48 14.12 -4.24
CA ARG A 283 -25.25 13.39 -4.60
C ARG A 283 -24.21 13.48 -3.48
N ALA A 284 -23.98 14.67 -2.93
CA ALA A 284 -23.03 14.86 -1.84
C ALA A 284 -23.46 14.10 -0.57
N ALA A 285 -24.75 14.07 -0.24
CA ALA A 285 -25.27 13.34 0.91
C ALA A 285 -25.07 11.82 0.76
N ASN A 286 -25.39 11.26 -0.40
CA ASN A 286 -25.14 9.84 -0.69
C ASN A 286 -23.65 9.52 -0.61
N TRP A 287 -22.81 10.33 -1.24
CA TRP A 287 -21.36 10.13 -1.21
C TRP A 287 -20.80 10.19 0.21
N TRP A 288 -21.22 11.17 1.02
CA TRP A 288 -20.80 11.25 2.42
C TRP A 288 -21.20 10.01 3.22
N SER A 289 -22.42 9.51 3.03
CA SER A 289 -22.91 8.30 3.72
C SER A 289 -22.05 7.07 3.40
N GLU A 290 -21.63 6.91 2.15
CA GLU A 290 -20.72 5.82 1.73
C GLU A 290 -19.34 5.94 2.39
N ILE A 291 -18.78 7.15 2.51
CA ILE A 291 -17.52 7.37 3.21
C ILE A 291 -17.64 6.99 4.69
N GLU A 292 -18.74 7.35 5.36
CA GLU A 292 -18.93 7.01 6.78
C GLU A 292 -19.04 5.48 7.01
N ILE A 293 -19.68 4.76 6.09
CA ILE A 293 -19.66 3.29 6.09
C ILE A 293 -18.23 2.76 5.93
N CYS A 294 -17.46 3.32 4.98
CA CYS A 294 -16.08 2.91 4.72
C CYS A 294 -15.18 3.06 5.96
N LYS A 295 -15.33 4.14 6.74
CA LYS A 295 -14.58 4.33 8.00
C LYS A 295 -14.75 3.14 8.95
N SER A 296 -15.99 2.70 9.13
CA SER A 296 -16.31 1.56 10.00
C SER A 296 -15.74 0.25 9.46
N VAL A 297 -15.81 0.04 8.14
CA VAL A 297 -15.30 -1.18 7.48
C VAL A 297 -13.78 -1.27 7.60
N VAL A 298 -13.05 -0.18 7.32
CA VAL A 298 -11.59 -0.13 7.42
C VAL A 298 -11.14 -0.33 8.87
N LEU A 299 -11.72 0.41 9.81
CA LEU A 299 -11.36 0.29 11.23
C LEU A 299 -11.60 -1.13 11.75
N LYS A 300 -12.74 -1.76 11.40
CA LYS A 300 -13.01 -3.15 11.81
C LYS A 300 -12.01 -4.14 11.24
N ALA A 301 -11.61 -3.97 9.99
CA ALA A 301 -10.60 -4.84 9.37
C ALA A 301 -9.22 -4.70 10.06
N LEU A 302 -8.80 -3.48 10.38
CA LEU A 302 -7.54 -3.21 11.11
C LEU A 302 -7.55 -3.81 12.51
N GLN A 303 -8.63 -3.57 13.28
CA GLN A 303 -8.79 -4.15 14.61
C GLN A 303 -8.72 -5.69 14.58
N ALA A 304 -9.25 -6.32 13.53
CA ALA A 304 -9.23 -7.77 13.41
C ALA A 304 -7.81 -8.33 13.28
N PHE A 305 -6.88 -7.61 12.64
CA PHE A 305 -5.47 -8.01 12.61
C PHE A 305 -4.79 -7.79 13.96
N ASP A 306 -5.04 -6.69 14.64
CA ASP A 306 -4.45 -6.41 15.96
C ASP A 306 -4.98 -7.36 17.05
N GLU A 307 -6.23 -7.84 16.89
CA GLU A 307 -6.87 -8.82 17.79
C GLU A 307 -6.61 -10.29 17.40
N ASN A 308 -5.90 -10.57 16.31
CA ASN A 308 -5.75 -11.91 15.73
C ASN A 308 -7.10 -12.62 15.48
N ASP A 309 -8.12 -11.88 15.04
CA ASP A 309 -9.46 -12.41 14.72
C ASP A 309 -9.37 -13.32 13.48
N ALA A 310 -9.89 -14.53 13.58
CA ALA A 310 -9.92 -15.49 12.48
C ALA A 310 -10.64 -14.96 11.20
N ARG A 311 -11.43 -13.88 11.32
CA ARG A 311 -12.11 -13.23 10.19
C ARG A 311 -11.27 -12.14 9.53
N SER A 312 -10.04 -11.85 9.98
CA SER A 312 -9.20 -10.75 9.48
C SER A 312 -9.09 -10.75 7.95
N SER A 313 -8.82 -11.91 7.35
CA SER A 313 -8.71 -12.05 5.89
C SER A 313 -10.03 -11.83 5.13
N PHE A 314 -11.19 -12.17 5.71
CA PHE A 314 -12.49 -11.81 5.13
C PHE A 314 -12.72 -10.30 5.18
N LEU A 315 -12.44 -9.69 6.33
CA LEU A 315 -12.61 -8.27 6.56
C LEU A 315 -11.66 -7.44 5.67
N ALA A 316 -10.44 -7.91 5.45
CA ALA A 316 -9.50 -7.29 4.51
C ALA A 316 -10.06 -7.26 3.08
N SER A 317 -10.61 -8.39 2.61
CA SER A 317 -11.21 -8.46 1.28
C SER A 317 -12.42 -7.53 1.15
N ILE A 318 -13.29 -7.46 2.18
CA ILE A 318 -14.42 -6.53 2.22
C ILE A 318 -13.92 -5.08 2.17
N ALA A 319 -12.95 -4.72 3.02
CA ALA A 319 -12.41 -3.37 3.10
C ALA A 319 -11.82 -2.94 1.75
N LYS A 320 -10.95 -3.74 1.15
CA LYS A 320 -10.31 -3.39 -0.13
C LYS A 320 -11.34 -3.30 -1.26
N ALA A 321 -12.26 -4.28 -1.40
CA ALA A 321 -13.30 -4.24 -2.43
C ALA A 321 -14.17 -2.98 -2.28
N LYS A 322 -14.66 -2.69 -1.07
CA LYS A 322 -15.51 -1.52 -0.82
C LYS A 322 -14.78 -0.21 -1.11
N LEU A 323 -13.54 -0.09 -0.67
CA LEU A 323 -12.76 1.13 -0.90
C LEU A 323 -12.34 1.30 -2.38
N CYS A 324 -12.14 0.23 -3.14
CA CYS A 324 -11.96 0.33 -4.59
C CYS A 324 -13.20 0.97 -5.26
N GLU A 325 -14.39 0.52 -4.90
CA GLU A 325 -15.67 1.07 -5.40
C GLU A 325 -15.85 2.54 -5.01
N ILE A 326 -15.68 2.87 -3.73
CA ILE A 326 -15.98 4.21 -3.22
C ILE A 326 -14.90 5.22 -3.61
N ALA A 327 -13.64 4.82 -3.78
CA ALA A 327 -12.61 5.70 -4.31
C ALA A 327 -12.86 6.05 -5.79
N GLU A 328 -13.40 5.10 -6.58
CA GLU A 328 -13.84 5.41 -7.94
C GLU A 328 -15.01 6.40 -7.94
N LEU A 329 -16.04 6.14 -7.14
CA LEU A 329 -17.15 7.07 -6.96
C LEU A 329 -16.64 8.45 -6.53
N SER A 330 -15.83 8.52 -5.49
CA SER A 330 -15.37 9.77 -4.88
C SER A 330 -14.57 10.62 -5.85
N THR A 331 -13.63 10.03 -6.56
CA THR A 331 -12.79 10.77 -7.51
C THR A 331 -13.55 11.21 -8.76
N ASN A 332 -14.52 10.41 -9.23
CA ASN A 332 -15.40 10.78 -10.36
C ASN A 332 -16.38 11.88 -9.97
N GLU A 333 -17.02 11.77 -8.79
CA GLU A 333 -17.94 12.82 -8.28
C GLU A 333 -17.21 14.15 -8.07
N ALA A 334 -15.98 14.09 -7.54
CA ALA A 334 -15.16 15.27 -7.34
C ALA A 334 -14.87 15.98 -8.67
N ILE A 335 -14.40 15.28 -9.69
CA ILE A 335 -14.15 15.87 -11.02
C ILE A 335 -15.44 16.41 -11.62
N GLN A 336 -16.53 15.64 -11.57
CA GLN A 336 -17.81 16.04 -12.15
C GLN A 336 -18.36 17.31 -11.49
N MET A 337 -18.32 17.43 -10.16
CA MET A 337 -18.86 18.56 -9.44
C MET A 337 -18.01 19.83 -9.56
N HIS A 338 -16.71 19.70 -9.86
CA HIS A 338 -15.86 20.84 -10.22
C HIS A 338 -16.08 21.31 -11.66
N GLY A 339 -16.67 20.48 -12.54
CA GLY A 339 -16.90 20.81 -13.94
C GLY A 339 -15.60 21.00 -14.72
N GLY A 340 -15.57 21.98 -15.63
CA GLY A 340 -14.43 22.18 -16.52
C GLY A 340 -13.07 22.31 -15.81
N ILE A 341 -13.02 23.00 -14.67
CA ILE A 341 -11.75 23.16 -13.90
C ILE A 341 -11.23 21.83 -13.37
N GLY A 342 -12.11 20.89 -13.02
CA GLY A 342 -11.74 19.57 -12.54
C GLY A 342 -11.03 18.69 -13.57
N MET A 343 -11.14 19.04 -14.86
CA MET A 343 -10.46 18.35 -15.95
C MET A 343 -9.09 18.96 -16.31
N THR A 344 -8.78 20.12 -15.75
CA THR A 344 -7.53 20.82 -16.04
C THR A 344 -6.41 20.36 -15.11
N ASP A 345 -5.16 20.50 -15.58
CA ASP A 345 -3.99 20.25 -14.73
C ASP A 345 -3.72 21.41 -13.75
N GLU A 346 -4.36 22.55 -13.91
CA GLU A 346 -4.25 23.68 -12.99
C GLU A 346 -4.84 23.39 -11.61
N TYR A 347 -5.90 22.56 -11.55
CA TYR A 347 -6.59 22.23 -10.32
C TYR A 347 -6.20 20.83 -9.81
N GLU A 348 -5.90 20.73 -8.52
CA GLU A 348 -5.31 19.54 -7.91
C GLU A 348 -6.25 18.31 -7.85
N ILE A 349 -7.57 18.50 -8.04
CA ILE A 349 -8.55 17.42 -7.86
C ILE A 349 -8.28 16.21 -8.77
N GLY A 350 -7.71 16.45 -9.95
CA GLY A 350 -7.32 15.42 -10.90
C GLY A 350 -6.17 14.50 -10.42
N PHE A 351 -5.39 14.92 -9.41
CA PHE A 351 -4.34 14.06 -8.86
C PHE A 351 -4.90 12.89 -8.05
N PHE A 352 -6.04 13.09 -7.41
CA PHE A 352 -6.67 12.06 -6.60
C PHE A 352 -7.13 10.85 -7.42
N ILE A 353 -7.73 11.05 -8.60
CA ILE A 353 -8.09 9.93 -9.47
C ILE A 353 -6.85 9.22 -10.01
N LYS A 354 -5.78 9.98 -10.30
CA LYS A 354 -4.50 9.41 -10.78
C LYS A 354 -3.87 8.52 -9.72
N ARG A 355 -3.93 8.89 -8.43
CA ARG A 355 -3.43 8.05 -7.33
C ARG A 355 -4.37 6.90 -6.98
N ALA A 356 -5.67 7.13 -6.98
CA ALA A 356 -6.65 6.09 -6.66
C ALA A 356 -6.51 4.87 -7.57
N ARG A 357 -6.29 5.06 -8.88
CA ARG A 357 -6.18 3.96 -9.85
C ARG A 357 -5.06 2.95 -9.55
N PRO A 358 -3.78 3.34 -9.37
CA PRO A 358 -2.75 2.40 -8.95
C PRO A 358 -3.03 1.75 -7.60
N ALA A 359 -3.55 2.49 -6.61
CA ALA A 359 -3.87 1.94 -5.30
C ALA A 359 -5.01 0.91 -5.34
N GLN A 360 -5.99 1.09 -6.25
CA GLN A 360 -7.05 0.11 -6.50
C GLN A 360 -6.49 -1.19 -7.10
N MET A 361 -5.54 -1.09 -8.03
CA MET A 361 -4.98 -2.25 -8.76
C MET A 361 -3.96 -3.04 -7.94
N LEU A 362 -3.22 -2.37 -7.05
CA LEU A 362 -2.14 -2.99 -6.27
C LEU A 362 -2.69 -4.07 -5.34
N PHE A 363 -2.10 -5.27 -5.43
CA PHE A 363 -2.47 -6.49 -4.69
C PHE A 363 -3.93 -6.92 -4.84
N GLY A 364 -4.50 -6.69 -6.01
CA GLY A 364 -5.85 -7.08 -6.38
C GLY A 364 -6.85 -5.93 -6.39
N ASP A 365 -7.65 -5.90 -7.43
CA ASP A 365 -8.73 -4.93 -7.62
C ASP A 365 -10.04 -5.34 -6.91
N HIS A 366 -11.10 -4.56 -7.12
CA HIS A 366 -12.44 -4.85 -6.61
C HIS A 366 -12.87 -6.29 -6.90
N ASN A 367 -12.77 -6.72 -8.16
CA ASN A 367 -13.25 -8.04 -8.58
C ASN A 367 -12.43 -9.17 -7.97
N TYR A 368 -11.10 -9.00 -7.87
CA TYR A 368 -10.23 -9.96 -7.20
C TYR A 368 -10.67 -10.18 -5.75
N HIS A 369 -10.93 -9.11 -4.98
CA HIS A 369 -11.31 -9.21 -3.58
C HIS A 369 -12.73 -9.72 -3.37
N VAL A 370 -13.67 -9.40 -4.26
CA VAL A 370 -15.02 -9.99 -4.27
C VAL A 370 -14.94 -11.50 -4.50
N ASN A 371 -14.16 -11.95 -5.50
CA ASN A 371 -13.96 -13.37 -5.79
C ASN A 371 -13.23 -14.09 -4.64
N LYS A 372 -12.20 -13.47 -4.06
CA LYS A 372 -11.48 -14.03 -2.89
C LYS A 372 -12.43 -14.23 -1.70
N PHE A 373 -13.29 -13.25 -1.45
CA PHE A 373 -14.31 -13.35 -0.40
C PHE A 373 -15.32 -14.47 -0.71
N ALA A 374 -15.88 -14.51 -1.92
CA ALA A 374 -16.85 -15.51 -2.33
C ALA A 374 -16.29 -16.93 -2.22
N SER A 375 -15.06 -17.17 -2.71
CA SER A 375 -14.37 -18.46 -2.61
C SER A 375 -14.19 -18.92 -1.16
N LYS A 376 -13.88 -18.00 -0.24
CA LYS A 376 -13.78 -18.31 1.20
C LYS A 376 -15.14 -18.62 1.83
N CYS A 377 -16.25 -18.14 1.25
CA CYS A 377 -17.60 -18.48 1.65
C CYS A 377 -18.11 -19.78 1.00
N GLY A 378 -17.33 -20.42 0.14
CA GLY A 378 -17.69 -21.69 -0.51
C GLY A 378 -18.46 -21.54 -1.83
N TYR A 379 -18.40 -20.36 -2.47
CA TYR A 379 -18.97 -20.08 -3.80
C TYR A 379 -17.94 -20.20 -4.91
#